data_3ff8f49b4aeb55af8125ecc13fe0b3d2
#
_entry.id   3ff8f49b4aeb55af8125ecc13fe0b3d2
#
_cell.length_a   1.000
_cell.length_b   1.000
_cell.length_c   1.000
_cell.angle_alpha   90.00
_cell.angle_beta   90.00
_cell.angle_gamma   90.00
#
_symmetry.space_group_name_H-M   'P 1'
#
loop_
_entity.id
_entity.type
_entity.pdbx_description
1 polymer ?
#
loop_
_entity_poly.entity_id
_entity_poly.type
_entity_poly.pdbx_seq_one_letter_code
_entity_poly.pdbx_strand_id
1 'polypeptide(L)'
;MEEGYTGDTYCKDCGIKLSSGTVIPKTGHIWDEGTVTKAATCTEKGIRTYTCSVCESTKIEEIPSTGHGTKITKFVKEATYTQEGYSGDIYCQDCGELLEEGRVLAKLEQPDRKAMPGEMIDDKVTNGVYRVLADGCSVEFVKQIVQKKVVKIPDTVSINATIYTVTGISANAFKNNQLLRTAVIGRNVRRIGKQAFYNCKNLRTITIRTSMLTKKNVGAKAFKGTYKKVKVKVPAKQFKTYKKFLKSKGMGAKAIYKK
;
A
#
# COMPACT_ATOMS: atom_id res chain seq x y z
N MET A 1 7.37 59.47 31.51
CA MET A 1 8.29 60.48 32.00
C MET A 1 8.01 61.76 31.24
N GLU A 2 8.00 62.86 31.96
CA GLU A 2 7.73 64.18 31.38
C GLU A 2 9.03 64.91 31.06
N GLU A 3 8.94 65.90 30.17
CA GLU A 3 10.10 66.76 29.91
C GLU A 3 10.38 67.64 31.11
N GLY A 4 11.63 67.82 31.40
CA GLY A 4 12.08 68.74 32.44
C GLY A 4 12.24 70.16 31.84
N TYR A 5 12.37 71.11 32.73
CA TYR A 5 12.69 72.49 32.37
C TYR A 5 13.67 73.07 33.38
N THR A 6 14.72 73.75 32.92
CA THR A 6 15.74 74.27 33.75
C THR A 6 15.26 75.50 34.57
N GLY A 7 14.11 76.02 34.22
CA GLY A 7 13.57 77.25 34.82
C GLY A 7 14.13 78.54 34.19
N ASP A 8 13.33 79.60 34.30
CA ASP A 8 13.71 80.93 33.85
C ASP A 8 14.46 81.64 34.94
N THR A 9 15.38 82.49 34.55
CA THR A 9 16.12 83.34 35.49
C THR A 9 15.60 84.75 35.54
N TYR A 10 15.34 85.27 36.69
CA TYR A 10 14.78 86.64 36.88
C TYR A 10 15.71 87.50 37.66
N CYS A 11 15.75 88.84 37.45
CA CYS A 11 16.46 89.83 38.24
C CYS A 11 15.83 89.88 39.67
N LYS A 12 16.62 89.75 40.71
CA LYS A 12 16.15 89.80 42.11
C LYS A 12 15.57 91.14 42.50
N ASP A 13 16.11 92.20 41.92
CA ASP A 13 15.76 93.62 42.36
C ASP A 13 14.54 94.17 41.55
N CYS A 14 14.39 93.81 40.25
CA CYS A 14 13.38 94.40 39.44
C CYS A 14 12.40 93.37 38.85
N GLY A 15 12.59 92.06 39.07
CA GLY A 15 11.68 91.03 38.61
C GLY A 15 11.68 90.74 37.09
N ILE A 16 12.56 91.40 36.34
CA ILE A 16 12.63 91.22 34.87
C ILE A 16 13.25 89.85 34.55
N LYS A 17 12.68 89.11 33.61
CA LYS A 17 13.22 87.86 33.11
C LYS A 17 14.53 88.14 32.38
N LEU A 18 15.63 87.56 32.87
CA LEU A 18 16.97 87.64 32.31
C LEU A 18 17.27 86.62 31.24
N SER A 19 16.80 85.41 31.44
CA SER A 19 16.96 84.33 30.43
C SER A 19 15.84 83.29 30.55
N SER A 20 15.52 82.68 29.44
CA SER A 20 14.64 81.54 29.46
C SER A 20 15.41 80.26 29.74
N GLY A 21 14.81 79.39 30.51
CA GLY A 21 15.31 78.02 30.69
C GLY A 21 15.29 77.21 29.41
N THR A 22 15.87 76.08 29.44
CA THR A 22 15.89 75.11 28.34
C THR A 22 15.09 73.87 28.74
N VAL A 23 14.42 73.26 27.75
CA VAL A 23 13.73 72.00 27.95
C VAL A 23 14.78 70.89 28.16
N ILE A 24 14.61 70.14 29.21
CA ILE A 24 15.42 68.92 29.49
C ILE A 24 14.67 67.78 28.81
N PRO A 25 15.28 67.11 27.80
CA PRO A 25 14.64 65.99 27.13
C PRO A 25 14.23 64.88 28.11
N LYS A 26 13.10 64.23 27.76
CA LYS A 26 12.67 63.02 28.51
C LYS A 26 13.81 61.99 28.57
N THR A 27 14.14 61.52 29.75
CA THR A 27 15.00 60.36 29.90
C THR A 27 14.22 59.11 29.48
N GLY A 28 14.78 58.34 28.57
CA GLY A 28 14.15 57.08 28.13
C GLY A 28 13.97 56.12 29.33
N HIS A 29 13.16 55.04 29.12
CA HIS A 29 13.02 54.05 30.14
C HIS A 29 14.32 53.22 30.27
N ILE A 30 14.71 52.91 31.53
CA ILE A 30 15.79 51.98 31.85
C ILE A 30 15.13 50.66 32.24
N TRP A 31 15.10 49.74 31.27
CA TRP A 31 14.48 48.44 31.45
C TRP A 31 15.43 47.48 32.20
N ASP A 32 14.87 46.64 33.08
CA ASP A 32 15.59 45.51 33.69
C ASP A 32 15.88 44.40 32.65
N GLU A 33 16.49 43.28 33.08
CA GLU A 33 16.81 42.14 32.22
C GLU A 33 15.57 41.37 31.75
N GLY A 34 14.38 41.71 32.27
CA GLY A 34 13.10 41.07 31.97
C GLY A 34 12.96 39.68 32.59
N THR A 35 11.79 39.42 33.13
CA THR A 35 11.43 38.15 33.75
C THR A 35 10.44 37.42 32.84
N VAL A 36 10.62 36.10 32.64
CA VAL A 36 9.64 35.25 31.95
C VAL A 36 8.42 35.10 32.86
N THR A 37 7.33 35.80 32.54
CA THR A 37 6.07 35.75 33.28
C THR A 37 5.11 34.65 32.77
N LYS A 38 5.26 34.24 31.52
CA LYS A 38 4.62 33.07 30.95
C LYS A 38 5.65 32.31 30.12
N ALA A 39 5.89 31.05 30.44
CA ALA A 39 6.76 30.20 29.65
C ALA A 39 6.07 29.86 28.30
N ALA A 40 6.83 29.80 27.21
CA ALA A 40 6.35 29.29 25.93
C ALA A 40 6.10 27.77 26.02
N THR A 41 5.06 27.29 25.38
CA THR A 41 4.78 25.86 25.23
C THR A 41 4.98 25.43 23.77
N CYS A 42 4.69 24.19 23.45
CA CYS A 42 4.77 23.71 22.06
C CYS A 42 3.90 24.54 21.09
N THR A 43 2.74 24.99 21.54
CA THR A 43 1.74 25.67 20.70
C THR A 43 1.49 27.11 21.08
N GLU A 44 1.76 27.48 22.34
CA GLU A 44 1.50 28.84 22.82
C GLU A 44 2.78 29.64 22.99
N LYS A 45 2.69 30.91 22.65
CA LYS A 45 3.74 31.89 22.91
C LYS A 45 3.91 32.17 24.41
N GLY A 46 5.12 32.31 24.83
CA GLY A 46 5.49 32.84 26.16
C GLY A 46 5.50 34.35 26.21
N ILE A 47 5.68 34.90 27.37
CA ILE A 47 5.76 36.35 27.64
C ILE A 47 6.96 36.63 28.55
N ARG A 48 7.80 37.57 28.13
CA ARG A 48 8.81 38.18 28.97
C ARG A 48 8.35 39.60 29.31
N THR A 49 8.36 39.94 30.58
CA THR A 49 7.97 41.26 31.06
C THR A 49 9.22 41.99 31.58
N TYR A 50 9.39 43.21 31.10
CA TYR A 50 10.45 44.12 31.55
C TYR A 50 9.81 45.23 32.37
N THR A 51 10.50 45.64 33.42
CA THR A 51 10.07 46.74 34.31
C THR A 51 11.08 47.88 34.25
N CYS A 52 10.59 49.09 34.10
CA CYS A 52 11.46 50.25 34.16
C CYS A 52 11.89 50.54 35.61
N SER A 53 13.20 50.58 35.88
CA SER A 53 13.76 50.86 37.23
C SER A 53 13.49 52.27 37.74
N VAL A 54 13.02 53.17 36.88
CA VAL A 54 12.80 54.57 37.22
C VAL A 54 11.34 54.92 37.46
N CYS A 55 10.40 54.34 36.68
CA CYS A 55 8.99 54.68 36.70
C CYS A 55 8.07 53.51 36.85
N GLU A 56 8.59 52.27 37.07
CA GLU A 56 7.84 51.02 37.27
C GLU A 56 6.90 50.63 36.09
N SER A 57 6.95 51.39 34.98
CA SER A 57 6.21 50.99 33.78
C SER A 57 6.72 49.65 33.28
N THR A 58 5.80 48.83 32.72
CA THR A 58 6.15 47.52 32.18
C THR A 58 6.01 47.52 30.66
N LYS A 59 6.82 46.70 29.98
CA LYS A 59 6.65 46.31 28.59
C LYS A 59 6.75 44.79 28.47
N ILE A 60 6.06 44.25 27.50
CA ILE A 60 6.09 42.80 27.22
C ILE A 60 6.79 42.51 25.92
N GLU A 61 7.42 41.36 25.85
CA GLU A 61 8.00 40.76 24.66
C GLU A 61 7.46 39.34 24.52
N GLU A 62 6.95 38.98 23.33
CA GLU A 62 6.52 37.63 23.07
C GLU A 62 7.72 36.69 22.87
N ILE A 63 7.69 35.55 23.55
CA ILE A 63 8.63 34.45 23.32
C ILE A 63 7.93 33.49 22.34
N PRO A 64 8.52 33.17 21.17
CA PRO A 64 7.93 32.23 20.24
C PRO A 64 7.59 30.89 20.88
N SER A 65 6.51 30.23 20.41
CA SER A 65 6.23 28.84 20.82
C SER A 65 7.39 27.92 20.44
N THR A 66 7.65 26.90 21.25
CA THR A 66 8.80 26.01 21.05
C THR A 66 8.61 25.03 19.90
N GLY A 67 7.36 24.86 19.44
CA GLY A 67 7.00 23.81 18.47
C GLY A 67 7.06 22.41 19.10
N HIS A 68 6.73 21.39 18.30
CA HIS A 68 6.81 19.99 18.72
C HIS A 68 8.23 19.45 18.44
N GLY A 69 9.11 19.54 19.41
CA GLY A 69 10.52 19.13 19.30
C GLY A 69 10.69 17.62 19.28
N THR A 70 10.85 17.02 20.44
CA THR A 70 11.12 15.57 20.57
C THR A 70 9.85 14.76 20.33
N LYS A 71 9.97 13.77 19.42
CA LYS A 71 8.89 12.85 19.06
C LYS A 71 9.09 11.49 19.71
N ILE A 72 8.03 10.90 20.22
CA ILE A 72 8.01 9.54 20.77
C ILE A 72 6.94 8.69 20.06
N THR A 73 7.26 7.44 19.78
CA THR A 73 6.32 6.49 19.21
C THR A 73 5.71 5.63 20.30
N LYS A 74 4.37 5.52 20.33
CA LYS A 74 3.62 4.68 21.28
C LYS A 74 2.77 3.66 20.55
N PHE A 75 2.32 2.62 21.28
CA PHE A 75 1.42 1.57 20.78
C PHE A 75 1.95 0.76 19.60
N VAL A 76 3.26 0.67 19.42
CA VAL A 76 3.88 -0.21 18.43
C VAL A 76 3.50 -1.66 18.71
N LYS A 77 3.05 -2.36 17.66
CA LYS A 77 2.78 -3.79 17.68
C LYS A 77 3.45 -4.43 16.47
N GLU A 78 4.32 -5.36 16.69
CA GLU A 78 4.95 -6.09 15.59
C GLU A 78 3.94 -6.99 14.87
N ALA A 79 4.03 -7.04 13.55
CA ALA A 79 3.29 -8.01 12.76
C ALA A 79 3.83 -9.43 13.01
N THR A 80 2.94 -10.40 13.10
CA THR A 80 3.29 -11.81 13.18
C THR A 80 2.69 -12.57 11.99
N TYR A 81 2.95 -13.86 11.89
CA TYR A 81 2.31 -14.70 10.86
C TYR A 81 0.79 -14.87 11.05
N THR A 82 0.29 -14.63 12.27
CA THR A 82 -1.13 -14.82 12.61
C THR A 82 -1.87 -13.52 12.88
N GLN A 83 -1.15 -12.46 13.25
CA GLN A 83 -1.73 -11.16 13.62
C GLN A 83 -1.07 -10.03 12.85
N GLU A 84 -1.87 -9.05 12.50
CA GLU A 84 -1.40 -7.77 11.97
C GLU A 84 -0.66 -6.99 13.03
N GLY A 85 0.34 -6.23 12.61
CA GLY A 85 1.07 -5.30 13.45
C GLY A 85 0.48 -3.89 13.37
N TYR A 86 1.12 -2.97 14.08
CA TYR A 86 0.84 -1.54 14.06
C TYR A 86 2.14 -0.75 14.18
N SER A 87 2.34 0.26 13.33
CA SER A 87 3.58 1.03 13.33
C SER A 87 3.74 1.94 14.56
N GLY A 88 2.66 2.11 15.33
CA GLY A 88 2.61 3.02 16.46
C GLY A 88 2.29 4.46 16.06
N ASP A 89 1.70 5.20 17.01
CA ASP A 89 1.37 6.61 16.86
C ASP A 89 2.55 7.47 17.33
N ILE A 90 2.76 8.60 16.69
CA ILE A 90 3.82 9.55 17.02
C ILE A 90 3.24 10.70 17.85
N TYR A 91 3.76 10.88 19.06
CA TYR A 91 3.38 11.92 20.00
C TYR A 91 4.52 12.90 20.22
N CYS A 92 4.18 14.15 20.54
CA CYS A 92 5.15 15.06 21.13
C CYS A 92 5.48 14.63 22.56
N GLN A 93 6.76 14.51 22.89
CA GLN A 93 7.20 14.14 24.24
C GLN A 93 6.81 15.19 25.28
N ASP A 94 6.88 16.47 24.90
CA ASP A 94 6.76 17.59 25.84
C ASP A 94 5.29 17.91 26.18
N CYS A 95 4.38 17.87 25.20
CA CYS A 95 2.96 18.20 25.40
C CYS A 95 2.01 17.00 25.31
N GLY A 96 2.49 15.85 24.84
CA GLY A 96 1.66 14.64 24.69
C GLY A 96 0.69 14.65 23.50
N GLU A 97 0.72 15.67 22.65
CA GLU A 97 -0.16 15.76 21.49
C GLU A 97 0.17 14.69 20.45
N LEU A 98 -0.87 14.08 19.85
CA LEU A 98 -0.74 13.16 18.73
C LEU A 98 -0.34 13.94 17.47
N LEU A 99 0.83 13.64 16.92
CA LEU A 99 1.35 14.30 15.73
C LEU A 99 1.10 13.51 14.45
N GLU A 100 1.09 12.18 14.54
CA GLU A 100 0.87 11.29 13.40
C GLU A 100 0.27 9.98 13.89
N GLU A 101 -0.82 9.55 13.24
CA GLU A 101 -1.39 8.21 13.47
C GLU A 101 -0.55 7.14 12.79
N GLY A 102 -0.38 6.03 13.48
CA GLY A 102 0.27 4.85 12.92
C GLY A 102 -0.56 4.19 11.84
N ARG A 103 0.04 3.18 11.20
CA ARG A 103 -0.62 2.37 10.19
C ARG A 103 -0.62 0.90 10.56
N VAL A 104 -1.64 0.18 10.13
CA VAL A 104 -1.68 -1.28 10.25
C VAL A 104 -0.60 -1.90 9.38
N LEU A 105 0.20 -2.78 9.95
CA LEU A 105 1.20 -3.57 9.28
C LEU A 105 0.59 -4.94 8.93
N ALA A 106 0.68 -5.32 7.66
CA ALA A 106 0.18 -6.62 7.22
C ALA A 106 0.89 -7.76 7.97
N LYS A 107 0.20 -8.88 8.13
CA LYS A 107 0.79 -10.11 8.68
C LYS A 107 2.05 -10.49 7.92
N LEU A 108 3.04 -11.00 8.62
CA LEU A 108 4.26 -11.52 7.99
C LEU A 108 3.90 -12.71 7.07
N GLU A 109 4.48 -12.73 5.88
CA GLU A 109 4.42 -13.92 5.03
C GLU A 109 5.33 -14.99 5.65
N GLN A 110 4.83 -16.23 5.79
CA GLN A 110 5.65 -17.35 6.23
C GLN A 110 6.52 -17.85 5.06
N PRO A 111 7.81 -17.53 5.00
CA PRO A 111 8.61 -17.80 3.82
C PRO A 111 8.78 -19.30 3.53
N ASP A 112 8.72 -20.16 4.53
CA ASP A 112 9.11 -21.57 4.42
C ASP A 112 7.99 -22.56 4.74
N ARG A 113 6.74 -22.11 4.92
CA ARG A 113 5.65 -23.05 5.18
C ARG A 113 5.16 -23.68 3.87
N LYS A 114 5.33 -25.01 3.77
CA LYS A 114 4.64 -25.78 2.73
C LYS A 114 3.12 -25.58 2.85
N ALA A 115 2.48 -25.22 1.76
CA ALA A 115 1.04 -25.00 1.78
C ALA A 115 0.27 -26.31 2.02
N MET A 116 -0.82 -26.21 2.74
CA MET A 116 -1.62 -27.38 3.12
C MET A 116 -2.59 -27.82 2.03
N PRO A 117 -2.96 -29.10 1.97
CA PRO A 117 -4.01 -29.56 1.09
C PRO A 117 -5.30 -28.74 1.22
N GLY A 118 -5.86 -28.32 0.09
CA GLY A 118 -7.05 -27.47 0.02
C GLY A 118 -6.75 -25.96 0.06
N GLU A 119 -5.57 -25.54 0.46
CA GLU A 119 -5.20 -24.12 0.52
C GLU A 119 -5.16 -23.50 -0.86
N MET A 120 -5.62 -22.25 -0.93
CA MET A 120 -5.62 -21.41 -2.14
C MET A 120 -4.45 -20.46 -2.08
N ILE A 121 -3.65 -20.40 -3.14
CA ILE A 121 -2.43 -19.63 -3.19
C ILE A 121 -2.39 -18.78 -4.44
N ASP A 122 -2.10 -17.51 -4.27
CA ASP A 122 -1.92 -16.53 -5.34
C ASP A 122 -0.45 -16.51 -5.77
N ASP A 123 -0.18 -16.91 -7.01
CA ASP A 123 1.14 -16.74 -7.62
C ASP A 123 1.13 -15.59 -8.62
N LYS A 124 1.68 -14.47 -8.21
CA LYS A 124 1.77 -13.25 -9.04
C LYS A 124 2.70 -13.44 -10.25
N VAL A 125 3.68 -14.33 -10.17
CA VAL A 125 4.65 -14.61 -11.25
C VAL A 125 3.93 -15.22 -12.45
N THR A 126 3.14 -16.26 -12.24
CA THR A 126 2.35 -16.90 -13.30
C THR A 126 0.97 -16.26 -13.49
N ASN A 127 0.61 -15.29 -12.65
CA ASN A 127 -0.71 -14.65 -12.62
C ASN A 127 -1.84 -15.67 -12.41
N GLY A 128 -1.61 -16.64 -11.54
CA GLY A 128 -2.53 -17.74 -11.28
C GLY A 128 -2.87 -17.91 -9.80
N VAL A 129 -4.13 -18.27 -9.55
CA VAL A 129 -4.56 -18.80 -8.25
C VAL A 129 -4.53 -20.32 -8.34
N TYR A 130 -3.85 -20.95 -7.41
CA TYR A 130 -3.69 -22.40 -7.36
C TYR A 130 -4.31 -22.98 -6.09
N ARG A 131 -4.84 -24.19 -6.17
CA ARG A 131 -5.27 -24.97 -5.00
C ARG A 131 -4.36 -26.16 -4.81
N VAL A 132 -3.83 -26.33 -3.61
CA VAL A 132 -3.00 -27.49 -3.24
C VAL A 132 -3.89 -28.75 -3.17
N LEU A 133 -3.44 -29.82 -3.81
CA LEU A 133 -4.17 -31.08 -3.84
C LEU A 133 -3.83 -31.94 -2.60
N ALA A 134 -4.61 -33.01 -2.40
CA ALA A 134 -4.51 -33.88 -1.22
C ALA A 134 -3.12 -34.53 -1.04
N ASP A 135 -2.34 -34.67 -2.12
CA ASP A 135 -0.97 -35.20 -2.06
C ASP A 135 0.04 -34.20 -1.47
N GLY A 136 -0.36 -32.95 -1.26
CA GLY A 136 0.49 -31.88 -0.75
C GLY A 136 1.70 -31.53 -1.62
N CYS A 137 1.79 -32.04 -2.84
CA CYS A 137 2.90 -31.86 -3.78
C CYS A 137 2.47 -31.34 -5.15
N SER A 138 1.18 -31.47 -5.47
CA SER A 138 0.60 -30.98 -6.72
C SER A 138 -0.46 -29.92 -6.46
N VAL A 139 -0.69 -29.11 -7.50
CA VAL A 139 -1.70 -28.05 -7.49
C VAL A 139 -2.57 -28.10 -8.72
N GLU A 140 -3.78 -27.56 -8.60
CA GLU A 140 -4.61 -27.26 -9.77
C GLU A 140 -4.75 -25.74 -9.96
N PHE A 141 -4.67 -25.30 -11.18
CA PHE A 141 -4.94 -23.90 -11.56
C PHE A 141 -6.42 -23.61 -11.41
N VAL A 142 -6.79 -22.61 -10.62
CA VAL A 142 -8.18 -22.26 -10.30
C VAL A 142 -8.68 -21.11 -11.14
N LYS A 143 -7.96 -20.00 -11.20
CA LYS A 143 -8.31 -18.81 -11.98
C LYS A 143 -7.10 -17.92 -12.22
N GLN A 144 -7.21 -16.94 -13.09
CA GLN A 144 -6.24 -15.85 -13.18
C GLN A 144 -6.47 -14.83 -12.06
N ILE A 145 -5.41 -14.27 -11.48
CA ILE A 145 -5.48 -13.14 -10.56
C ILE A 145 -6.04 -11.92 -11.31
N VAL A 146 -5.43 -11.60 -12.46
CA VAL A 146 -5.89 -10.56 -13.37
C VAL A 146 -6.16 -11.18 -14.74
N GLN A 147 -7.32 -10.92 -15.32
CA GLN A 147 -7.65 -11.45 -16.65
C GLN A 147 -6.72 -10.90 -17.74
N LYS A 148 -6.06 -11.77 -18.46
CA LYS A 148 -5.12 -11.44 -19.55
C LYS A 148 -5.52 -12.14 -20.85
N LYS A 149 -5.09 -11.58 -21.98
CA LYS A 149 -5.32 -12.16 -23.33
C LYS A 149 -4.60 -13.50 -23.52
N VAL A 150 -3.54 -13.75 -22.79
CA VAL A 150 -2.73 -14.96 -22.85
C VAL A 150 -2.62 -15.58 -21.47
N VAL A 151 -2.85 -16.89 -21.40
CA VAL A 151 -2.57 -17.69 -20.20
C VAL A 151 -1.56 -18.77 -20.55
N LYS A 152 -0.58 -18.93 -19.68
CA LYS A 152 0.35 -20.06 -19.70
C LYS A 152 0.18 -20.80 -18.37
N ILE A 153 -0.37 -22.00 -18.41
CA ILE A 153 -0.41 -22.89 -17.25
C ILE A 153 0.91 -23.64 -17.25
N PRO A 154 1.79 -23.38 -16.30
CA PRO A 154 3.15 -23.92 -16.27
C PRO A 154 3.17 -25.42 -15.93
N ASP A 155 4.32 -26.04 -16.05
CA ASP A 155 4.54 -27.42 -15.63
C ASP A 155 4.64 -27.52 -14.10
N THR A 156 5.26 -26.50 -13.48
CA THR A 156 5.43 -26.35 -12.02
C THR A 156 5.27 -24.89 -11.62
N VAL A 157 5.00 -24.64 -10.35
CA VAL A 157 5.02 -23.33 -9.71
C VAL A 157 5.85 -23.40 -8.44
N SER A 158 6.59 -22.33 -8.14
CA SER A 158 7.35 -22.19 -6.91
C SER A 158 6.59 -21.25 -5.99
N ILE A 159 6.19 -21.73 -4.83
CA ILE A 159 5.39 -21.01 -3.85
C ILE A 159 6.02 -21.24 -2.48
N ASN A 160 6.39 -20.15 -1.79
CA ASN A 160 7.08 -20.22 -0.50
C ASN A 160 8.28 -21.21 -0.55
N ALA A 161 9.19 -21.00 -1.51
CA ALA A 161 10.35 -21.87 -1.77
C ALA A 161 10.04 -23.34 -2.07
N THR A 162 8.75 -23.76 -2.07
CA THR A 162 8.33 -25.13 -2.39
C THR A 162 7.88 -25.21 -3.85
N ILE A 163 8.38 -26.21 -4.57
CA ILE A 163 7.97 -26.47 -5.98
C ILE A 163 6.79 -27.43 -6.00
N TYR A 164 5.68 -26.96 -6.59
CA TYR A 164 4.48 -27.76 -6.80
C TYR A 164 4.32 -28.12 -8.27
N THR A 165 3.91 -29.34 -8.56
CA THR A 165 3.58 -29.77 -9.93
C THR A 165 2.16 -29.35 -10.28
N VAL A 166 1.94 -28.66 -11.42
CA VAL A 166 0.61 -28.26 -11.88
C VAL A 166 -0.04 -29.43 -12.63
N THR A 167 -0.95 -30.12 -11.96
CA THR A 167 -1.56 -31.36 -12.50
C THR A 167 -3.01 -31.19 -12.97
N GLY A 168 -3.63 -30.04 -12.68
CA GLY A 168 -5.02 -29.83 -13.04
C GLY A 168 -5.38 -28.40 -13.41
N ILE A 169 -6.51 -28.28 -14.10
CA ILE A 169 -7.23 -27.03 -14.31
C ILE A 169 -8.60 -27.20 -13.70
N SER A 170 -8.97 -26.37 -12.76
CA SER A 170 -10.24 -26.46 -12.04
C SER A 170 -11.46 -26.28 -12.95
N ALA A 171 -12.62 -26.72 -12.47
CA ALA A 171 -13.89 -26.42 -13.11
C ALA A 171 -14.10 -24.90 -13.20
N ASN A 172 -14.63 -24.44 -14.31
CA ASN A 172 -14.94 -23.02 -14.57
C ASN A 172 -13.73 -22.05 -14.56
N ALA A 173 -12.49 -22.50 -14.56
CA ALA A 173 -11.27 -21.69 -14.40
C ALA A 173 -11.23 -20.44 -15.31
N PHE A 174 -11.73 -20.55 -16.54
CA PHE A 174 -11.80 -19.46 -17.53
C PHE A 174 -13.21 -19.24 -18.07
N LYS A 175 -14.24 -19.75 -17.38
CA LYS A 175 -15.63 -19.64 -17.85
C LYS A 175 -16.01 -18.18 -18.14
N ASN A 176 -16.58 -17.93 -19.32
CA ASN A 176 -17.01 -16.61 -19.80
C ASN A 176 -15.88 -15.58 -19.97
N ASN A 177 -14.60 -15.98 -19.96
CA ASN A 177 -13.50 -15.05 -20.18
C ASN A 177 -13.46 -14.60 -21.65
N GLN A 178 -13.92 -13.37 -21.90
CA GLN A 178 -13.96 -12.78 -23.23
C GLN A 178 -12.61 -12.14 -23.65
N LEU A 179 -11.69 -11.94 -22.72
CA LEU A 179 -10.36 -11.40 -23.03
C LEU A 179 -9.40 -12.47 -23.53
N LEU A 180 -9.57 -13.71 -23.10
CA LEU A 180 -8.64 -14.80 -23.37
C LEU A 180 -8.58 -15.13 -24.87
N ARG A 181 -7.39 -15.01 -25.48
CA ARG A 181 -7.11 -15.31 -26.90
C ARG A 181 -6.23 -16.54 -27.07
N THR A 182 -5.31 -16.77 -26.15
CA THR A 182 -4.35 -17.85 -26.22
C THR A 182 -4.23 -18.57 -24.88
N ALA A 183 -4.31 -19.88 -24.89
CA ALA A 183 -4.08 -20.73 -23.72
C ALA A 183 -2.98 -21.76 -24.04
N VAL A 184 -2.00 -21.86 -23.14
CA VAL A 184 -0.97 -22.89 -23.18
C VAL A 184 -1.12 -23.76 -21.96
N ILE A 185 -1.30 -25.06 -22.14
CA ILE A 185 -1.50 -26.05 -21.09
C ILE A 185 -0.21 -26.85 -20.92
N GLY A 186 0.34 -26.85 -19.73
CA GLY A 186 1.61 -27.47 -19.37
C GLY A 186 1.64 -28.99 -19.54
N ARG A 187 2.85 -29.56 -19.46
CA ARG A 187 3.10 -31.00 -19.74
C ARG A 187 2.57 -31.90 -18.65
N ASN A 188 2.50 -31.41 -17.40
CA ASN A 188 2.11 -32.21 -16.23
C ASN A 188 0.60 -32.21 -15.98
N VAL A 189 -0.18 -31.46 -16.76
CA VAL A 189 -1.63 -31.37 -16.59
C VAL A 189 -2.27 -32.71 -16.97
N ARG A 190 -2.92 -33.33 -16.00
CA ARG A 190 -3.62 -34.63 -16.14
C ARG A 190 -5.13 -34.46 -16.17
N ARG A 191 -5.67 -33.31 -15.70
CA ARG A 191 -7.11 -33.06 -15.61
C ARG A 191 -7.48 -31.66 -16.06
N ILE A 192 -8.60 -31.57 -16.80
CA ILE A 192 -9.25 -30.30 -17.11
C ILE A 192 -10.69 -30.38 -16.61
N GLY A 193 -11.06 -29.48 -15.72
CA GLY A 193 -12.37 -29.46 -15.07
C GLY A 193 -13.55 -29.18 -16.02
N LYS A 194 -14.77 -29.43 -15.50
CA LYS A 194 -16.02 -29.12 -16.20
C LYS A 194 -16.07 -27.63 -16.56
N GLN A 195 -16.43 -27.32 -17.83
CA GLN A 195 -16.57 -25.93 -18.28
C GLN A 195 -15.32 -25.05 -18.13
N ALA A 196 -14.12 -25.58 -18.00
CA ALA A 196 -12.90 -24.82 -17.74
C ALA A 196 -12.70 -23.65 -18.72
N PHE A 197 -12.95 -23.83 -20.01
CA PHE A 197 -12.88 -22.79 -21.05
C PHE A 197 -14.26 -22.51 -21.68
N TYR A 198 -15.35 -22.73 -20.92
CA TYR A 198 -16.70 -22.55 -21.43
C TYR A 198 -16.95 -21.09 -21.81
N ASN A 199 -17.50 -20.88 -23.02
CA ASN A 199 -17.89 -19.57 -23.55
C ASN A 199 -16.71 -18.55 -23.62
N CYS A 200 -15.47 -19.04 -23.82
CA CYS A 200 -14.33 -18.20 -24.17
C CYS A 200 -14.36 -17.87 -25.67
N LYS A 201 -15.29 -16.98 -26.08
CA LYS A 201 -15.61 -16.73 -27.52
C LYS A 201 -14.42 -16.22 -28.33
N ASN A 202 -13.44 -15.56 -27.65
CA ASN A 202 -12.25 -14.98 -28.28
C ASN A 202 -11.01 -15.89 -28.24
N LEU A 203 -11.12 -17.11 -27.70
CA LEU A 203 -10.00 -18.06 -27.60
C LEU A 203 -9.66 -18.63 -28.99
N ARG A 204 -8.58 -18.09 -29.59
CA ARG A 204 -8.13 -18.38 -30.97
C ARG A 204 -7.13 -19.52 -31.05
N THR A 205 -6.33 -19.69 -30.00
CA THR A 205 -5.25 -20.68 -29.96
C THR A 205 -5.22 -21.40 -28.63
N ILE A 206 -5.18 -22.73 -28.70
CA ILE A 206 -4.94 -23.59 -27.51
C ILE A 206 -3.76 -24.49 -27.85
N THR A 207 -2.72 -24.44 -27.02
CA THR A 207 -1.58 -25.36 -27.11
C THR A 207 -1.64 -26.33 -25.93
N ILE A 208 -1.81 -27.60 -26.20
CA ILE A 208 -1.84 -28.68 -25.21
C ILE A 208 -0.49 -29.39 -25.30
N ARG A 209 0.37 -29.22 -24.28
CA ARG A 209 1.70 -29.85 -24.23
C ARG A 209 1.68 -31.23 -23.57
N THR A 210 0.69 -31.47 -22.70
CA THR A 210 0.55 -32.76 -22.01
C THR A 210 0.10 -33.86 -22.96
N SER A 211 0.61 -35.06 -22.74
CA SER A 211 0.13 -36.32 -23.35
C SER A 211 -0.80 -37.14 -22.45
N MET A 212 -1.14 -36.62 -21.27
CA MET A 212 -1.84 -37.36 -20.20
C MET A 212 -3.36 -37.18 -20.18
N LEU A 213 -3.91 -36.36 -21.10
CA LEU A 213 -5.36 -36.18 -21.16
C LEU A 213 -6.07 -37.33 -21.81
N THR A 214 -7.20 -37.69 -21.22
CA THR A 214 -8.11 -38.75 -21.75
C THR A 214 -9.54 -38.22 -21.77
N LYS A 215 -10.44 -38.95 -22.41
CA LYS A 215 -11.88 -38.61 -22.39
C LYS A 215 -12.45 -38.57 -20.96
N LYS A 216 -11.92 -39.37 -20.03
CA LYS A 216 -12.40 -39.44 -18.64
C LYS A 216 -11.98 -38.23 -17.81
N ASN A 217 -10.72 -37.75 -17.96
CA ASN A 217 -10.18 -36.67 -17.15
C ASN A 217 -10.32 -35.24 -17.71
N VAL A 218 -11.00 -35.10 -18.88
CA VAL A 218 -11.47 -33.81 -19.38
C VAL A 218 -12.97 -33.68 -19.12
N GLY A 219 -13.35 -32.66 -18.36
CA GLY A 219 -14.72 -32.46 -17.90
C GLY A 219 -15.72 -32.14 -19.02
N ALA A 220 -17.01 -32.31 -18.74
CA ALA A 220 -18.08 -32.02 -19.69
C ALA A 220 -18.05 -30.53 -20.10
N LYS A 221 -18.31 -30.27 -21.38
CA LYS A 221 -18.39 -28.91 -21.96
C LYS A 221 -17.16 -28.04 -21.72
N ALA A 222 -15.96 -28.66 -21.44
CA ALA A 222 -14.73 -27.95 -21.10
C ALA A 222 -14.37 -26.86 -22.11
N PHE A 223 -14.65 -27.05 -23.42
CA PHE A 223 -14.32 -26.11 -24.49
C PHE A 223 -15.55 -25.62 -25.27
N LYS A 224 -16.77 -25.85 -24.74
CA LYS A 224 -17.99 -25.41 -25.45
C LYS A 224 -18.08 -23.89 -25.52
N GLY A 225 -18.37 -23.33 -26.69
CA GLY A 225 -18.50 -21.90 -26.90
C GLY A 225 -17.15 -21.14 -27.05
N THR A 226 -16.06 -21.85 -27.32
CA THR A 226 -14.80 -21.23 -27.80
C THR A 226 -14.95 -20.80 -29.26
N TYR A 227 -13.97 -20.06 -29.80
CA TYR A 227 -13.98 -19.61 -31.18
C TYR A 227 -14.12 -20.76 -32.15
N LYS A 228 -15.04 -20.65 -33.14
CA LYS A 228 -15.40 -21.74 -34.06
C LYS A 228 -14.20 -22.33 -34.82
N LYS A 229 -13.21 -21.48 -35.23
CA LYS A 229 -12.00 -21.90 -35.97
C LYS A 229 -10.77 -21.90 -35.07
N VAL A 230 -10.90 -22.25 -33.75
CA VAL A 230 -9.80 -22.30 -32.81
C VAL A 230 -8.67 -23.20 -33.32
N LYS A 231 -7.43 -22.72 -33.25
CA LYS A 231 -6.24 -23.51 -33.59
C LYS A 231 -5.83 -24.31 -32.35
N VAL A 232 -5.81 -25.64 -32.48
CA VAL A 232 -5.48 -26.56 -31.37
C VAL A 232 -4.18 -27.26 -31.70
N LYS A 233 -3.09 -26.90 -31.02
CA LYS A 233 -1.81 -27.60 -31.10
C LYS A 233 -1.77 -28.71 -30.06
N VAL A 234 -1.40 -29.92 -30.45
CA VAL A 234 -1.39 -31.11 -29.61
C VAL A 234 -0.10 -31.92 -29.83
N PRO A 235 0.37 -32.74 -28.88
CA PRO A 235 1.50 -33.61 -29.08
C PRO A 235 1.27 -34.56 -30.27
N ALA A 236 2.28 -34.75 -31.12
CA ALA A 236 2.19 -35.56 -32.35
C ALA A 236 1.68 -36.98 -32.06
N LYS A 237 2.17 -37.64 -31.01
CA LYS A 237 1.76 -38.99 -30.57
C LYS A 237 0.27 -39.07 -30.20
N GLN A 238 -0.32 -37.98 -29.70
CA GLN A 238 -1.72 -37.92 -29.25
C GLN A 238 -2.68 -37.28 -30.27
N PHE A 239 -2.22 -36.90 -31.44
CA PHE A 239 -2.96 -36.12 -32.39
C PHE A 239 -4.35 -36.73 -32.75
N LYS A 240 -4.35 -38.01 -33.15
CA LYS A 240 -5.60 -38.72 -33.51
C LYS A 240 -6.55 -38.84 -32.31
N THR A 241 -6.02 -39.22 -31.14
CA THR A 241 -6.76 -39.39 -29.90
C THR A 241 -7.41 -38.09 -29.44
N TYR A 242 -6.61 -37.00 -29.36
CA TYR A 242 -7.09 -35.71 -28.89
C TYR A 242 -8.10 -35.08 -29.85
N LYS A 243 -7.90 -35.18 -31.16
CA LYS A 243 -8.85 -34.72 -32.16
C LYS A 243 -10.21 -35.40 -32.00
N LYS A 244 -10.24 -36.72 -31.67
CA LYS A 244 -11.47 -37.47 -31.47
C LYS A 244 -12.22 -37.04 -30.21
N PHE A 245 -11.59 -37.05 -29.01
CA PHE A 245 -12.35 -36.83 -27.79
C PHE A 245 -12.57 -35.34 -27.46
N LEU A 246 -11.70 -34.40 -27.86
CA LEU A 246 -11.91 -32.97 -27.61
C LEU A 246 -13.17 -32.43 -28.26
N LYS A 247 -13.57 -33.00 -29.42
CA LYS A 247 -14.88 -32.70 -30.04
C LYS A 247 -16.03 -33.03 -29.08
N SER A 248 -16.00 -34.20 -28.42
CA SER A 248 -17.03 -34.59 -27.43
C SER A 248 -17.03 -33.72 -26.16
N LYS A 249 -15.96 -32.95 -25.91
CA LYS A 249 -15.84 -32.00 -24.82
C LYS A 249 -16.21 -30.57 -25.19
N GLY A 250 -16.79 -30.38 -26.36
CA GLY A 250 -17.33 -29.11 -26.85
C GLY A 250 -16.40 -28.31 -27.73
N MET A 251 -15.24 -28.84 -28.13
CA MET A 251 -14.38 -28.19 -29.11
C MET A 251 -15.12 -28.02 -30.44
N GLY A 252 -15.08 -26.82 -31.00
CA GLY A 252 -15.86 -26.48 -32.21
C GLY A 252 -15.61 -27.44 -33.39
N ALA A 253 -16.63 -27.74 -34.15
CA ALA A 253 -16.55 -28.64 -35.33
C ALA A 253 -15.52 -28.17 -36.37
N LYS A 254 -15.34 -26.85 -36.50
CA LYS A 254 -14.39 -26.20 -37.42
C LYS A 254 -13.01 -25.94 -36.79
N ALA A 255 -12.73 -26.50 -35.62
CA ALA A 255 -11.41 -26.36 -34.97
C ALA A 255 -10.30 -26.96 -35.84
N ILE A 256 -9.18 -26.23 -35.94
CA ILE A 256 -8.02 -26.59 -36.76
C ILE A 256 -6.96 -27.23 -35.86
N TYR A 257 -6.73 -28.52 -36.04
CA TYR A 257 -5.74 -29.27 -35.27
C TYR A 257 -4.39 -29.26 -35.98
N LYS A 258 -3.33 -29.03 -35.20
CA LYS A 258 -1.92 -29.11 -35.63
C LYS A 258 -1.12 -29.99 -34.67
N LYS A 259 -0.06 -30.63 -35.21
CA LYS A 259 0.93 -31.38 -34.42
C LYS A 259 1.96 -30.40 -33.80
#